data_9252ebe1c207c657fb1355f3db18fd8b
#
_entry.id   9252ebe1c207c657fb1355f3db18fd8b
#
_cell.length_a   1.000
_cell.length_b   1.000
_cell.length_c   1.000
_cell.angle_alpha   90.00
_cell.angle_beta   90.00
_cell.angle_gamma   90.00
#
_symmetry.space_group_name_H-M   'P 1'
#
loop_
_entity.id
_entity.type
_entity.pdbx_description
1 polymer ?
#
loop_
_entity_poly.entity_id
_entity_poly.type
_entity_poly.pdbx_seq_one_letter_code
_entity_poly.pdbx_strand_id
1 'polypeptide(L)'
;MTWRRVGAVGAFGILSAANLRAQAPGGRCNIELRGGSDSSRMTTTTSSVNGPRNVFFGGRVDAHCLNQDVRLVADSAEWYQGAQVLYLIGNVKYTEPRVRVSSNQMNYFQVDERLVATGNVDAVLPSGSIMKGPQATYYRAVKGVRPAARLEAVQRPRLWLSQRDSSGKQSEPVQVTANQITTDNDSLVFAGGKVEITRSDLDARSDSAFLDSGGEFARLMIQPVIIGKGERGYTLRGRQVELYTRNKVVQRVLAQAEARATSQDLLLTADTIDLRVDNNKAQAAYVWGQSRARAVSPDRDLIADSMAVRMPDQQLREVRAFRKAVVTTIPDTATVRSGDKDWLKGDTIYAYFDSTARRKSVRAVIDAPAAAAVASKAAPRKAKPKPADTLVTPAVVAARDSTRRDSTVADTAGTKPQLRELHSKGHASARYQIAAQGGSPEKPAINYSRGDRITVTMDSVGVSKVQIDDHAVGLYLEPTRDSSAVPAANEKIPDGSEKVPTAGTPAAPTTPSPRAAAKPSAKVPRTTPGRP
;
A
#
# COMPACT_ATOMS: atom_id res chain seq x y z
N MET A 1 -54.21 -45.51 -6.26
CA MET A 1 -53.45 -44.69 -5.29
C MET A 1 -52.74 -43.57 -6.02
N THR A 2 -53.29 -42.39 -5.91
CA THR A 2 -52.98 -41.18 -6.72
C THR A 2 -51.99 -40.31 -5.99
N TRP A 3 -50.81 -40.08 -6.57
CA TRP A 3 -49.83 -39.08 -6.10
C TRP A 3 -50.10 -37.73 -6.72
N ARG A 4 -50.50 -36.78 -5.90
CA ARG A 4 -50.62 -35.36 -6.24
C ARG A 4 -49.23 -34.72 -6.34
N ARG A 5 -48.92 -34.13 -7.50
CA ARG A 5 -47.80 -33.21 -7.70
C ARG A 5 -48.16 -31.82 -7.17
N VAL A 6 -47.41 -31.30 -6.22
CA VAL A 6 -47.47 -29.92 -5.77
C VAL A 6 -46.44 -29.15 -6.63
N GLY A 7 -46.95 -28.24 -7.43
CA GLY A 7 -46.10 -27.32 -8.24
C GLY A 7 -45.62 -26.16 -7.36
N ALA A 8 -44.32 -25.98 -7.26
CA ALA A 8 -43.71 -24.80 -6.69
C ALA A 8 -43.61 -23.71 -7.79
N VAL A 9 -44.37 -22.65 -7.64
CA VAL A 9 -44.26 -21.45 -8.46
C VAL A 9 -43.07 -20.65 -7.96
N GLY A 10 -41.95 -20.73 -8.69
CA GLY A 10 -40.78 -19.88 -8.45
C GLY A 10 -41.06 -18.46 -8.98
N ALA A 11 -41.16 -17.51 -8.08
CA ALA A 11 -41.16 -16.09 -8.42
C ALA A 11 -39.74 -15.70 -8.93
N PHE A 12 -39.61 -15.52 -10.23
CA PHE A 12 -38.46 -14.86 -10.86
C PHE A 12 -38.52 -13.37 -10.51
N GLY A 13 -37.73 -12.97 -9.54
CA GLY A 13 -37.44 -11.57 -9.27
C GLY A 13 -36.65 -10.99 -10.43
N ILE A 14 -37.28 -10.10 -11.19
CA ILE A 14 -36.65 -9.28 -12.23
C ILE A 14 -35.71 -8.31 -11.51
N LEU A 15 -34.43 -8.65 -11.47
CA LEU A 15 -33.36 -7.71 -11.13
C LEU A 15 -33.35 -6.63 -12.24
N SER A 16 -33.91 -5.47 -11.94
CA SER A 16 -33.80 -4.27 -12.75
C SER A 16 -32.31 -3.84 -12.71
N ALA A 17 -31.52 -4.36 -13.65
CA ALA A 17 -30.25 -3.76 -13.98
C ALA A 17 -30.55 -2.32 -14.42
N ALA A 18 -30.16 -1.35 -13.60
CA ALA A 18 -30.11 0.05 -13.99
C ALA A 18 -29.10 0.15 -15.13
N ASN A 19 -29.59 -0.02 -16.36
CA ASN A 19 -28.82 0.25 -17.56
C ASN A 19 -28.41 1.72 -17.51
N LEU A 20 -27.16 2.01 -17.20
CA LEU A 20 -26.47 3.22 -17.63
C LEU A 20 -26.58 3.23 -19.17
N ARG A 21 -27.65 3.85 -19.66
CA ARG A 21 -27.84 4.02 -21.11
C ARG A 21 -26.66 4.85 -21.61
N ALA A 22 -25.72 4.19 -22.26
CA ALA A 22 -24.79 4.87 -23.14
C ALA A 22 -25.63 5.82 -24.03
N GLN A 23 -25.19 7.05 -24.16
CA GLN A 23 -25.88 8.04 -24.99
C GLN A 23 -25.98 7.44 -26.40
N ALA A 24 -27.21 7.35 -26.93
CA ALA A 24 -27.39 6.92 -28.31
C ALA A 24 -26.58 7.86 -29.21
N PRO A 25 -25.73 7.34 -30.14
CA PRO A 25 -24.95 8.19 -31.02
C PRO A 25 -25.83 9.13 -31.80
N GLY A 26 -25.56 10.46 -31.70
CA GLY A 26 -26.20 11.48 -32.51
C GLY A 26 -25.84 11.36 -33.99
N GLY A 27 -26.52 12.09 -34.87
CA GLY A 27 -26.09 12.27 -36.25
C GLY A 27 -24.84 13.16 -36.35
N ARG A 28 -24.31 13.30 -37.56
CA ARG A 28 -23.28 14.31 -37.85
C ARG A 28 -23.82 15.72 -37.64
N CYS A 29 -22.96 16.62 -37.16
CA CYS A 29 -23.35 18.02 -36.92
C CYS A 29 -23.31 18.82 -38.21
N ASN A 30 -24.48 19.31 -38.62
CA ASN A 30 -24.59 20.33 -39.67
C ASN A 30 -24.65 21.69 -38.97
N ILE A 31 -23.57 22.47 -39.05
CA ILE A 31 -23.39 23.72 -38.31
C ILE A 31 -24.13 24.86 -38.97
N GLU A 32 -24.92 25.58 -38.19
CA GLU A 32 -25.45 26.90 -38.49
C GLU A 32 -24.77 27.93 -37.57
N LEU A 33 -24.20 28.98 -38.15
CA LEU A 33 -23.57 30.10 -37.43
C LEU A 33 -24.53 31.31 -37.40
N ARG A 34 -24.73 31.83 -36.20
CA ARG A 34 -25.50 33.05 -35.95
C ARG A 34 -24.66 34.08 -35.18
N GLY A 35 -24.86 35.34 -35.50
CA GLY A 35 -24.31 36.41 -34.66
C GLY A 35 -25.03 36.44 -33.32
N GLY A 36 -24.30 36.52 -32.24
CA GLY A 36 -24.84 36.49 -30.86
C GLY A 36 -25.23 37.88 -30.32
N SER A 37 -24.99 38.95 -31.06
CA SER A 37 -25.34 40.32 -30.66
C SER A 37 -25.48 41.24 -31.88
N ASP A 38 -26.07 42.41 -31.70
CA ASP A 38 -26.20 43.47 -32.75
C ASP A 38 -24.86 44.01 -33.23
N SER A 39 -23.79 43.82 -32.47
CA SER A 39 -22.40 44.18 -32.83
C SER A 39 -21.64 43.11 -33.58
N SER A 40 -22.25 41.94 -33.87
CA SER A 40 -21.59 40.85 -34.59
C SER A 40 -21.33 41.28 -36.05
N ARG A 41 -20.08 41.07 -36.49
CA ARG A 41 -19.66 41.33 -37.87
C ARG A 41 -19.29 40.02 -38.54
N MET A 42 -19.79 39.83 -39.76
CA MET A 42 -19.47 38.68 -40.60
C MET A 42 -18.76 39.15 -41.87
N THR A 43 -17.62 38.54 -42.18
CA THR A 43 -16.92 38.73 -43.43
C THR A 43 -16.73 37.38 -44.11
N THR A 44 -16.97 37.31 -45.41
CA THR A 44 -16.78 36.09 -46.20
C THR A 44 -15.73 36.32 -47.28
N THR A 45 -14.87 35.33 -47.47
CA THR A 45 -13.91 35.27 -48.57
C THR A 45 -14.04 33.95 -49.30
N THR A 46 -13.83 33.95 -50.62
CA THR A 46 -13.80 32.75 -51.44
C THR A 46 -12.49 32.68 -52.21
N SER A 47 -11.96 31.47 -52.36
CA SER A 47 -10.72 31.25 -53.14
C SER A 47 -10.96 31.23 -54.66
N SER A 48 -12.24 31.05 -55.11
CA SER A 48 -12.68 31.09 -56.52
C SER A 48 -14.14 31.44 -56.61
N VAL A 49 -14.66 31.80 -57.79
CA VAL A 49 -16.04 32.25 -58.03
C VAL A 49 -17.08 31.26 -57.52
N ASN A 50 -16.78 29.97 -57.58
CA ASN A 50 -17.68 28.91 -57.06
C ASN A 50 -16.99 28.03 -56.00
N GLY A 51 -15.92 28.51 -55.38
CA GLY A 51 -15.18 27.77 -54.38
C GLY A 51 -15.81 27.78 -52.99
N PRO A 52 -15.33 26.92 -52.08
CA PRO A 52 -15.78 26.91 -50.68
C PRO A 52 -15.51 28.25 -50.01
N ARG A 53 -16.47 28.70 -49.20
CA ARG A 53 -16.37 29.99 -48.50
C ARG A 53 -15.60 29.85 -47.19
N ASN A 54 -14.75 30.86 -46.90
CA ASN A 54 -14.24 31.05 -45.56
C ASN A 54 -15.05 32.17 -44.90
N VAL A 55 -15.56 31.95 -43.73
CA VAL A 55 -16.44 32.88 -43.00
C VAL A 55 -15.78 33.28 -41.71
N PHE A 56 -15.66 34.59 -41.47
CA PHE A 56 -15.06 35.18 -40.30
C PHE A 56 -16.15 35.93 -39.51
N PHE A 57 -16.31 35.57 -38.24
CA PHE A 57 -17.23 36.22 -37.32
C PHE A 57 -16.47 36.91 -36.20
N GLY A 58 -16.72 38.20 -36.01
CA GLY A 58 -16.29 38.99 -34.87
C GLY A 58 -17.47 39.44 -34.03
N GLY A 59 -17.26 39.56 -32.72
CA GLY A 59 -18.31 39.89 -31.75
C GLY A 59 -19.30 38.74 -31.55
N ARG A 60 -19.32 38.17 -30.43
CA ARG A 60 -20.09 37.02 -29.93
C ARG A 60 -20.74 36.12 -31.01
N VAL A 61 -20.23 34.94 -31.14
CA VAL A 61 -20.67 33.93 -32.10
C VAL A 61 -21.51 32.87 -31.39
N ASP A 62 -22.60 32.47 -32.02
CA ASP A 62 -23.47 31.35 -31.57
C ASP A 62 -23.63 30.37 -32.72
N ALA A 63 -23.08 29.19 -32.58
CA ALA A 63 -23.16 28.12 -33.57
C ALA A 63 -23.93 26.93 -33.00
N HIS A 64 -24.79 26.34 -33.80
CA HIS A 64 -25.53 25.13 -33.41
C HIS A 64 -25.56 24.09 -34.51
N CYS A 65 -25.67 22.84 -34.07
CA CYS A 65 -25.96 21.76 -34.99
C CYS A 65 -27.43 21.70 -35.29
N LEU A 66 -27.82 21.76 -36.56
CA LEU A 66 -29.19 21.61 -36.98
C LEU A 66 -29.72 20.24 -36.55
N ASN A 67 -30.93 20.23 -36.01
CA ASN A 67 -31.64 19.03 -35.52
C ASN A 67 -30.92 18.28 -34.38
N GLN A 68 -30.01 18.94 -33.66
CA GLN A 68 -29.33 18.38 -32.50
C GLN A 68 -29.21 19.47 -31.42
N ASP A 69 -29.28 19.05 -30.17
CA ASP A 69 -29.06 19.93 -29.02
C ASP A 69 -27.56 20.11 -28.71
N VAL A 70 -26.87 20.68 -29.71
CA VAL A 70 -25.42 20.97 -29.65
C VAL A 70 -25.20 22.44 -29.96
N ARG A 71 -24.52 23.14 -29.06
CA ARG A 71 -24.25 24.56 -29.16
C ARG A 71 -22.80 24.89 -28.88
N LEU A 72 -22.25 25.82 -29.67
CA LEU A 72 -20.89 26.38 -29.46
C LEU A 72 -21.00 27.90 -29.40
N VAL A 73 -20.43 28.51 -28.38
CA VAL A 73 -20.41 29.97 -28.18
C VAL A 73 -18.96 30.41 -28.03
N ALA A 74 -18.58 31.53 -28.66
CA ALA A 74 -17.25 32.12 -28.58
C ALA A 74 -17.33 33.64 -28.78
N ASP A 75 -16.21 34.35 -28.51
CA ASP A 75 -16.09 35.76 -28.81
C ASP A 75 -15.93 36.03 -30.32
N SER A 76 -15.20 35.14 -31.03
CA SER A 76 -15.04 35.17 -32.47
C SER A 76 -14.90 33.73 -33.06
N ALA A 77 -15.10 33.61 -34.36
CA ALA A 77 -14.97 32.35 -35.06
C ALA A 77 -14.47 32.53 -36.50
N GLU A 78 -13.74 31.52 -36.96
CA GLU A 78 -13.27 31.39 -38.35
C GLU A 78 -13.73 30.04 -38.88
N TRP A 79 -14.54 30.01 -39.91
CA TRP A 79 -15.04 28.78 -40.51
C TRP A 79 -14.48 28.57 -41.90
N TYR A 80 -13.64 27.58 -42.04
CA TYR A 80 -13.04 27.16 -43.31
C TYR A 80 -13.87 26.03 -43.90
N GLN A 81 -14.88 26.35 -44.72
CA GLN A 81 -15.84 25.36 -45.23
C GLN A 81 -15.18 24.29 -46.09
N GLY A 82 -14.14 24.64 -46.89
CA GLY A 82 -13.40 23.66 -47.70
C GLY A 82 -12.60 22.65 -46.88
N ALA A 83 -12.06 23.07 -45.75
CA ALA A 83 -11.38 22.19 -44.79
C ALA A 83 -12.32 21.55 -43.78
N GLN A 84 -13.58 21.97 -43.74
CA GLN A 84 -14.60 21.56 -42.76
C GLN A 84 -14.13 21.73 -41.30
N VAL A 85 -13.47 22.86 -41.03
CA VAL A 85 -12.95 23.20 -39.69
C VAL A 85 -13.51 24.55 -39.25
N LEU A 86 -14.01 24.57 -38.02
CA LEU A 86 -14.44 25.79 -37.33
C LEU A 86 -13.48 26.08 -36.18
N TYR A 87 -12.80 27.20 -36.23
CA TYR A 87 -11.96 27.76 -35.15
C TYR A 87 -12.79 28.71 -34.32
N LEU A 88 -12.82 28.50 -33.01
CA LEU A 88 -13.53 29.31 -32.02
C LEU A 88 -12.49 29.93 -31.08
N ILE A 89 -12.58 31.24 -30.85
CA ILE A 89 -11.55 32.03 -30.15
C ILE A 89 -12.24 32.89 -29.09
N GLY A 90 -11.72 32.83 -27.87
CA GLY A 90 -12.16 33.60 -26.71
C GLY A 90 -13.44 33.02 -26.04
N ASN A 91 -13.33 32.74 -24.74
CA ASN A 91 -14.44 32.31 -23.88
C ASN A 91 -15.29 31.18 -24.48
N VAL A 92 -14.65 30.21 -25.12
CA VAL A 92 -15.35 29.16 -25.88
C VAL A 92 -16.09 28.23 -24.95
N LYS A 93 -17.36 27.97 -25.30
CA LYS A 93 -18.23 27.01 -24.60
C LYS A 93 -18.89 26.09 -25.61
N TYR A 94 -18.66 24.79 -25.45
CA TYR A 94 -19.34 23.72 -26.15
C TYR A 94 -20.34 23.06 -25.21
N THR A 95 -21.54 22.83 -25.66
CA THR A 95 -22.62 22.22 -24.87
C THR A 95 -23.35 21.16 -25.67
N GLU A 96 -23.46 19.96 -25.12
CA GLU A 96 -24.37 18.89 -25.46
C GLU A 96 -25.31 18.62 -24.28
N PRO A 97 -26.37 17.82 -24.39
CA PRO A 97 -27.31 17.59 -23.28
C PRO A 97 -26.65 17.11 -21.99
N ARG A 98 -25.54 16.39 -22.08
CA ARG A 98 -24.86 15.79 -20.94
C ARG A 98 -23.36 16.09 -20.86
N VAL A 99 -22.81 16.84 -21.82
CA VAL A 99 -21.39 17.20 -21.90
C VAL A 99 -21.25 18.71 -22.03
N ARG A 100 -20.33 19.29 -21.29
CA ARG A 100 -19.95 20.71 -21.41
C ARG A 100 -18.43 20.80 -21.44
N VAL A 101 -17.91 21.54 -22.39
CA VAL A 101 -16.47 21.82 -22.48
C VAL A 101 -16.27 23.33 -22.63
N SER A 102 -15.45 23.92 -21.79
CA SER A 102 -15.04 25.31 -21.93
C SER A 102 -13.53 25.42 -22.08
N SER A 103 -13.06 26.42 -22.83
CA SER A 103 -11.65 26.67 -23.09
C SER A 103 -11.42 28.09 -23.61
N ASN A 104 -10.15 28.50 -23.73
CA ASN A 104 -9.80 29.77 -24.37
C ASN A 104 -9.96 29.71 -25.90
N GLN A 105 -9.66 28.54 -26.48
CA GLN A 105 -9.77 28.28 -27.93
C GLN A 105 -10.29 26.86 -28.17
N MET A 106 -11.01 26.66 -29.27
CA MET A 106 -11.51 25.34 -29.66
C MET A 106 -11.57 25.22 -31.18
N ASN A 107 -11.05 24.11 -31.69
CA ASN A 107 -11.13 23.77 -33.10
C ASN A 107 -12.09 22.59 -33.25
N TYR A 108 -13.14 22.78 -34.02
CA TYR A 108 -14.11 21.75 -34.34
C TYR A 108 -13.88 21.21 -35.76
N PHE A 109 -13.51 19.96 -35.86
CA PHE A 109 -13.29 19.21 -37.09
C PHE A 109 -14.58 18.44 -37.43
N GLN A 110 -15.32 18.91 -38.41
CA GLN A 110 -16.64 18.36 -38.76
C GLN A 110 -16.56 16.94 -39.34
N VAL A 111 -15.48 16.62 -40.07
CA VAL A 111 -15.27 15.27 -40.67
C VAL A 111 -15.19 14.21 -39.60
N ASP A 112 -14.43 14.48 -38.57
CA ASP A 112 -14.12 13.55 -37.49
C ASP A 112 -15.07 13.68 -36.30
N GLU A 113 -15.94 14.68 -36.30
CA GLU A 113 -16.77 15.06 -35.15
C GLU A 113 -15.91 15.18 -33.88
N ARG A 114 -14.83 15.94 -33.99
CA ARG A 114 -13.78 16.07 -32.98
C ARG A 114 -13.58 17.53 -32.63
N LEU A 115 -13.52 17.81 -31.33
CA LEU A 115 -13.20 19.13 -30.78
C LEU A 115 -11.83 19.07 -30.11
N VAL A 116 -10.94 20.00 -30.44
CA VAL A 116 -9.66 20.21 -29.77
C VAL A 116 -9.74 21.51 -28.99
N ALA A 117 -9.82 21.40 -27.68
CA ALA A 117 -9.88 22.53 -26.75
C ALA A 117 -8.48 22.84 -26.20
N THR A 118 -8.11 24.13 -26.18
CA THR A 118 -6.80 24.60 -25.74
C THR A 118 -6.94 25.81 -24.83
N GLY A 119 -6.15 25.82 -23.75
CA GLY A 119 -6.10 26.89 -22.75
C GLY A 119 -7.27 26.81 -21.75
N ASN A 120 -6.96 26.59 -20.48
CA ASN A 120 -7.91 26.54 -19.37
C ASN A 120 -9.12 25.63 -19.64
N VAL A 121 -8.84 24.42 -20.15
CA VAL A 121 -9.91 23.48 -20.46
C VAL A 121 -10.61 22.99 -19.19
N ASP A 122 -11.94 23.06 -19.19
CA ASP A 122 -12.81 22.49 -18.15
C ASP A 122 -13.91 21.70 -18.87
N ALA A 123 -13.91 20.37 -18.70
CA ALA A 123 -14.86 19.47 -19.33
C ALA A 123 -15.66 18.72 -18.27
N VAL A 124 -16.98 18.81 -18.34
CA VAL A 124 -17.93 18.06 -17.51
C VAL A 124 -18.52 16.95 -18.35
N LEU A 125 -18.35 15.71 -17.89
CA LEU A 125 -18.77 14.48 -18.56
C LEU A 125 -20.17 14.03 -18.11
N PRO A 126 -20.81 13.07 -18.80
CA PRO A 126 -22.18 12.61 -18.47
C PRO A 126 -22.35 12.04 -17.08
N SER A 127 -21.32 11.45 -16.49
CA SER A 127 -21.30 10.95 -15.09
C SER A 127 -21.31 12.07 -14.05
N GLY A 128 -20.99 13.31 -14.47
CA GLY A 128 -20.66 14.42 -13.60
C GLY A 128 -19.17 14.47 -13.25
N SER A 129 -18.34 13.63 -13.86
CA SER A 129 -16.87 13.72 -13.75
C SER A 129 -16.37 14.99 -14.41
N ILE A 130 -15.31 15.57 -13.84
CA ILE A 130 -14.76 16.84 -14.30
C ILE A 130 -13.29 16.63 -14.71
N MET A 131 -12.96 17.02 -15.95
CA MET A 131 -11.60 17.03 -16.46
C MET A 131 -11.12 18.48 -16.60
N LYS A 132 -9.95 18.79 -16.03
CA LYS A 132 -9.30 20.09 -16.20
C LYS A 132 -7.88 19.94 -16.68
N GLY A 133 -7.46 20.80 -17.61
CA GLY A 133 -6.10 20.76 -18.13
C GLY A 133 -5.81 21.84 -19.16
N PRO A 134 -4.58 21.89 -19.66
CA PRO A 134 -4.21 22.87 -20.70
C PRO A 134 -4.79 22.55 -22.07
N GLN A 135 -4.97 21.24 -22.37
CA GLN A 135 -5.44 20.78 -23.68
C GLN A 135 -6.25 19.50 -23.54
N ALA A 136 -7.37 19.41 -24.24
CA ALA A 136 -8.17 18.21 -24.36
C ALA A 136 -8.78 18.08 -25.76
N THR A 137 -8.93 16.83 -26.21
CA THR A 137 -9.62 16.48 -27.45
C THR A 137 -10.85 15.66 -27.09
N TYR A 138 -12.02 16.16 -27.46
CA TYR A 138 -13.30 15.46 -27.28
C TYR A 138 -13.78 14.92 -28.62
N TYR A 139 -14.04 13.63 -28.66
CA TYR A 139 -14.59 12.91 -29.79
C TYR A 139 -16.04 12.55 -29.45
N ARG A 140 -16.99 13.12 -30.21
CA ARG A 140 -18.42 12.88 -30.03
C ARG A 140 -18.81 11.45 -30.37
N ALA A 141 -19.82 10.90 -29.71
CA ALA A 141 -20.48 9.69 -30.15
C ALA A 141 -21.35 10.00 -31.37
N VAL A 142 -21.10 9.34 -32.50
CA VAL A 142 -21.82 9.59 -33.77
C VAL A 142 -22.19 8.28 -34.41
N LYS A 143 -23.49 8.13 -34.76
CA LYS A 143 -24.03 6.91 -35.38
C LYS A 143 -23.28 6.59 -36.69
N GLY A 144 -22.77 5.38 -36.80
CA GLY A 144 -22.01 4.92 -37.97
C GLY A 144 -20.52 5.37 -38.02
N VAL A 145 -20.08 6.21 -37.07
CA VAL A 145 -18.68 6.67 -36.97
C VAL A 145 -18.04 6.20 -35.67
N ARG A 146 -18.65 6.53 -34.55
CA ARG A 146 -18.11 6.20 -33.21
C ARG A 146 -19.25 5.93 -32.24
N PRO A 147 -19.34 4.70 -31.67
CA PRO A 147 -20.46 4.31 -30.83
C PRO A 147 -20.44 4.96 -29.44
N ALA A 148 -19.26 5.35 -28.94
CA ALA A 148 -19.07 5.97 -27.62
C ALA A 148 -18.22 7.25 -27.73
N ALA A 149 -18.49 8.20 -26.87
CA ALA A 149 -17.68 9.41 -26.77
C ALA A 149 -16.34 9.08 -26.08
N ARG A 150 -15.28 9.82 -26.48
CA ARG A 150 -13.95 9.73 -25.90
C ARG A 150 -13.43 11.13 -25.58
N LEU A 151 -12.78 11.29 -24.45
CA LEU A 151 -12.05 12.50 -24.10
C LEU A 151 -10.58 12.14 -23.86
N GLU A 152 -9.68 12.83 -24.53
CA GLU A 152 -8.23 12.69 -24.37
C GLU A 152 -7.68 14.03 -23.87
N ALA A 153 -6.98 14.03 -22.75
CA ALA A 153 -6.36 15.22 -22.19
C ALA A 153 -4.87 14.98 -21.98
N VAL A 154 -4.05 16.00 -22.27
CA VAL A 154 -2.59 15.94 -22.22
C VAL A 154 -2.02 17.11 -21.44
N GLN A 155 -0.68 17.10 -21.16
CA GLN A 155 0.02 18.14 -20.42
C GLN A 155 -0.43 18.23 -18.95
N ARG A 156 -0.40 17.10 -18.25
CA ARG A 156 -0.70 17.01 -16.82
C ARG A 156 -2.14 17.35 -16.44
N PRO A 157 -3.15 16.80 -17.13
CA PRO A 157 -4.56 16.99 -16.76
C PRO A 157 -4.87 16.42 -15.38
N ARG A 158 -5.99 16.91 -14.81
CA ARG A 158 -6.60 16.40 -13.59
C ARG A 158 -8.02 15.99 -13.88
N LEU A 159 -8.38 14.77 -13.45
CA LEU A 159 -9.71 14.22 -13.56
C LEU A 159 -10.29 13.98 -12.16
N TRP A 160 -11.46 14.51 -11.88
CA TRP A 160 -12.26 14.18 -10.70
C TRP A 160 -13.38 13.24 -11.15
N LEU A 161 -13.21 11.95 -10.84
CA LEU A 161 -14.21 10.93 -11.13
C LEU A 161 -15.35 11.06 -10.14
N SER A 162 -16.52 11.41 -10.64
CA SER A 162 -17.76 11.37 -9.88
C SER A 162 -18.27 9.94 -9.83
N GLN A 163 -18.51 9.42 -8.64
CA GLN A 163 -19.00 8.06 -8.44
C GLN A 163 -20.28 8.09 -7.62
N ARG A 164 -21.25 7.26 -7.99
CA ARG A 164 -22.46 7.03 -7.20
C ARG A 164 -22.44 5.61 -6.66
N ASP A 165 -22.83 5.45 -5.41
CA ASP A 165 -23.01 4.14 -4.80
C ASP A 165 -24.28 3.44 -5.33
N SER A 166 -24.54 2.21 -4.88
CA SER A 166 -25.72 1.44 -5.27
C SER A 166 -27.06 2.09 -4.85
N SER A 167 -27.03 3.00 -3.89
CA SER A 167 -28.21 3.78 -3.46
C SER A 167 -28.43 5.06 -4.30
N GLY A 168 -27.52 5.35 -5.25
CA GLY A 168 -27.53 6.57 -6.04
C GLY A 168 -26.93 7.80 -5.35
N LYS A 169 -26.45 7.66 -4.12
CA LYS A 169 -25.77 8.72 -3.38
C LYS A 169 -24.38 8.96 -3.97
N GLN A 170 -24.02 10.24 -4.13
CA GLN A 170 -22.70 10.62 -4.62
C GLN A 170 -21.65 10.32 -3.56
N SER A 171 -20.64 9.53 -3.94
CA SER A 171 -19.45 9.27 -3.16
C SER A 171 -18.44 10.41 -3.32
N GLU A 172 -17.44 10.47 -2.46
CA GLU A 172 -16.32 11.38 -2.64
C GLU A 172 -15.62 11.13 -3.98
N PRO A 173 -15.28 12.20 -4.73
CA PRO A 173 -14.64 12.04 -6.03
C PRO A 173 -13.23 11.47 -5.89
N VAL A 174 -12.85 10.60 -6.81
CA VAL A 174 -11.48 10.11 -6.96
C VAL A 174 -10.73 11.06 -7.86
N GLN A 175 -9.67 11.68 -7.38
CA GLN A 175 -8.81 12.54 -8.19
C GLN A 175 -7.72 11.73 -8.87
N VAL A 176 -7.59 11.87 -10.19
CA VAL A 176 -6.54 11.28 -11.01
C VAL A 176 -5.75 12.39 -11.69
N THR A 177 -4.44 12.35 -11.57
CA THR A 177 -3.52 13.27 -12.26
C THR A 177 -2.49 12.43 -13.01
N ALA A 178 -2.23 12.74 -14.28
CA ALA A 178 -1.24 12.02 -15.11
C ALA A 178 -0.71 12.92 -16.22
N ASN A 179 0.33 12.48 -16.95
CA ASN A 179 0.79 13.23 -18.12
C ASN A 179 -0.27 13.21 -19.22
N GLN A 180 -1.00 12.11 -19.34
CA GLN A 180 -2.11 11.93 -20.28
C GLN A 180 -3.23 11.15 -19.61
N ILE A 181 -4.48 11.54 -19.86
CA ILE A 181 -5.68 10.84 -19.41
C ILE A 181 -6.61 10.68 -20.61
N THR A 182 -7.09 9.47 -20.82
CA THR A 182 -8.11 9.14 -21.82
C THR A 182 -9.31 8.55 -21.11
N THR A 183 -10.54 9.03 -21.43
CA THR A 183 -11.78 8.42 -20.94
C THR A 183 -12.56 7.87 -22.12
N ASP A 184 -13.01 6.62 -22.01
CA ASP A 184 -13.93 6.01 -22.95
C ASP A 184 -15.29 5.80 -22.29
N ASN A 185 -16.35 6.24 -22.97
CA ASN A 185 -17.73 6.13 -22.49
C ASN A 185 -17.94 6.58 -21.04
N ASP A 186 -17.09 7.51 -20.56
CA ASP A 186 -17.14 8.12 -19.23
C ASP A 186 -17.02 7.13 -18.04
N SER A 187 -16.79 5.85 -18.30
CA SER A 187 -16.63 4.82 -17.27
C SER A 187 -15.24 4.22 -17.24
N LEU A 188 -14.57 4.15 -18.39
CA LEU A 188 -13.23 3.62 -18.51
C LEU A 188 -12.22 4.77 -18.56
N VAL A 189 -11.21 4.72 -17.70
CA VAL A 189 -10.16 5.73 -17.62
C VAL A 189 -8.81 5.07 -17.80
N PHE A 190 -8.04 5.57 -18.75
CA PHE A 190 -6.65 5.19 -18.99
C PHE A 190 -5.77 6.39 -18.66
N ALA A 191 -4.87 6.24 -17.71
CA ALA A 191 -3.93 7.27 -17.30
C ALA A 191 -2.50 6.80 -17.57
N GLY A 192 -1.67 7.65 -18.17
CA GLY A 192 -0.28 7.33 -18.52
C GLY A 192 0.69 8.44 -18.13
N GLY A 193 1.86 8.03 -17.65
CA GLY A 193 2.98 8.89 -17.23
C GLY A 193 2.73 9.60 -15.90
N LYS A 194 3.50 9.22 -14.88
CA LYS A 194 3.46 9.81 -13.53
C LYS A 194 2.04 9.92 -12.97
N VAL A 195 1.34 8.80 -12.95
CA VAL A 195 -0.04 8.73 -12.46
C VAL A 195 -0.07 8.90 -10.95
N GLU A 196 -0.94 9.76 -10.47
CA GLU A 196 -1.25 9.98 -9.07
C GLU A 196 -2.77 9.88 -8.89
N ILE A 197 -3.20 9.02 -7.99
CA ILE A 197 -4.62 8.82 -7.65
C ILE A 197 -4.77 9.14 -6.17
N THR A 198 -5.71 10.04 -5.85
CA THR A 198 -5.98 10.46 -4.47
C THR A 198 -7.44 10.15 -4.13
N ARG A 199 -7.62 9.45 -3.02
CA ARG A 199 -8.90 9.12 -2.39
C ARG A 199 -8.85 9.47 -0.90
N SER A 200 -9.98 9.47 -0.23
CA SER A 200 -10.04 9.65 1.23
C SER A 200 -9.33 8.53 2.01
N ASP A 201 -9.42 7.29 1.50
CA ASP A 201 -8.92 6.08 2.15
C ASP A 201 -7.50 5.67 1.72
N LEU A 202 -7.03 6.12 0.56
CA LEU A 202 -5.70 5.80 0.05
C LEU A 202 -5.16 6.82 -0.95
N ASP A 203 -3.85 6.83 -1.11
CA ASP A 203 -3.14 7.43 -2.24
C ASP A 203 -2.46 6.33 -3.05
N ALA A 204 -2.43 6.51 -4.37
CA ALA A 204 -1.76 5.58 -5.26
C ALA A 204 -0.88 6.32 -6.28
N ARG A 205 0.24 5.72 -6.64
CA ARG A 205 1.16 6.21 -7.67
C ARG A 205 1.58 5.06 -8.58
N SER A 206 1.73 5.35 -9.87
CA SER A 206 2.25 4.41 -10.88
C SER A 206 2.66 5.17 -12.13
N ASP A 207 3.23 4.49 -13.12
CA ASP A 207 3.43 5.11 -14.42
C ASP A 207 2.26 4.89 -15.37
N SER A 208 1.45 3.85 -15.12
CA SER A 208 0.24 3.55 -15.90
C SER A 208 -0.88 3.05 -15.01
N ALA A 209 -2.11 3.50 -15.27
CA ALA A 209 -3.29 3.05 -14.58
C ALA A 209 -4.48 2.90 -15.52
N PHE A 210 -5.28 1.88 -15.26
CA PHE A 210 -6.59 1.65 -15.84
C PHE A 210 -7.63 1.61 -14.71
N LEU A 211 -8.71 2.38 -14.86
CA LEU A 211 -9.82 2.39 -13.91
C LEU A 211 -11.12 2.11 -14.66
N ASP A 212 -11.88 1.15 -14.17
CA ASP A 212 -13.25 0.87 -14.61
C ASP A 212 -14.22 1.23 -13.49
N SER A 213 -14.84 2.39 -13.61
CA SER A 213 -15.76 2.89 -12.60
C SER A 213 -17.07 2.08 -12.55
N GLY A 214 -17.46 1.44 -13.65
CA GLY A 214 -18.63 0.57 -13.74
C GLY A 214 -18.37 -0.81 -13.18
N GLY A 215 -17.22 -1.40 -13.52
CA GLY A 215 -16.77 -2.71 -13.06
C GLY A 215 -16.15 -2.70 -11.65
N GLU A 216 -16.09 -1.52 -11.00
CA GLU A 216 -15.51 -1.39 -9.65
C GLU A 216 -14.09 -1.96 -9.53
N PHE A 217 -13.28 -1.71 -10.54
CA PHE A 217 -11.94 -2.25 -10.69
C PHE A 217 -10.93 -1.16 -11.07
N ALA A 218 -9.71 -1.27 -10.53
CA ALA A 218 -8.59 -0.47 -11.00
C ALA A 218 -7.32 -1.33 -11.04
N ARG A 219 -6.48 -1.10 -12.05
CA ARG A 219 -5.17 -1.74 -12.22
C ARG A 219 -4.11 -0.68 -12.41
N LEU A 220 -3.08 -0.76 -11.59
CA LEU A 220 -1.90 0.08 -11.65
C LEU A 220 -0.72 -0.76 -12.09
N MET A 221 0.07 -0.24 -13.02
CA MET A 221 1.19 -0.95 -13.63
C MET A 221 2.42 -0.05 -13.65
N ILE A 222 3.59 -0.67 -13.74
CA ILE A 222 4.90 0.00 -13.76
C ILE A 222 5.14 0.76 -12.45
N GLN A 223 5.78 0.06 -11.52
CA GLN A 223 6.16 0.54 -10.18
C GLN A 223 4.99 1.10 -9.34
N PRO A 224 3.86 0.42 -9.26
CA PRO A 224 2.75 0.88 -8.46
C PRO A 224 3.10 0.92 -6.97
N VAL A 225 2.63 1.96 -6.29
CA VAL A 225 2.70 2.14 -4.85
C VAL A 225 1.33 2.56 -4.34
N ILE A 226 0.77 1.78 -3.44
CA ILE A 226 -0.46 2.13 -2.71
C ILE A 226 -0.07 2.52 -1.29
N ILE A 227 -0.59 3.63 -0.81
CA ILE A 227 -0.44 4.10 0.56
C ILE A 227 -1.82 4.19 1.17
N GLY A 228 -2.18 3.24 2.03
CA GLY A 228 -3.41 3.28 2.80
C GLY A 228 -3.34 4.36 3.87
N LYS A 229 -4.40 5.15 4.00
CA LYS A 229 -4.54 6.19 5.01
C LYS A 229 -5.16 5.61 6.29
N GLY A 230 -4.90 6.23 7.43
CA GLY A 230 -5.41 5.81 8.73
C GLY A 230 -4.32 5.77 9.79
N GLU A 231 -4.69 5.52 11.04
CA GLU A 231 -3.77 5.52 12.19
C GLU A 231 -2.61 4.52 12.03
N ARG A 232 -2.85 3.42 11.34
CA ARG A 232 -1.86 2.38 11.06
C ARG A 232 -1.70 2.20 9.56
N GLY A 233 -1.26 3.26 8.88
CA GLY A 233 -1.06 3.25 7.44
C GLY A 233 -0.21 2.06 6.96
N TYR A 234 -0.46 1.66 5.74
CA TYR A 234 0.33 0.62 5.08
C TYR A 234 0.82 1.10 3.72
N THR A 235 1.92 0.53 3.26
CA THR A 235 2.40 0.71 1.89
C THR A 235 2.43 -0.65 1.20
N LEU A 236 1.84 -0.73 0.00
CA LEU A 236 1.84 -1.93 -0.82
C LEU A 236 2.46 -1.63 -2.18
N ARG A 237 3.35 -2.48 -2.64
CA ARG A 237 4.08 -2.38 -3.92
C ARG A 237 4.09 -3.71 -4.64
N GLY A 238 4.32 -3.67 -5.96
CA GLY A 238 4.50 -4.82 -6.83
C GLY A 238 4.87 -4.33 -8.24
N ARG A 239 4.94 -5.20 -9.23
CA ARG A 239 5.00 -4.78 -10.63
C ARG A 239 3.63 -4.38 -11.16
N GLN A 240 2.59 -5.00 -10.61
CA GLN A 240 1.19 -4.70 -10.86
C GLN A 240 0.43 -4.71 -9.53
N VAL A 241 -0.50 -3.78 -9.36
CA VAL A 241 -1.44 -3.76 -8.23
C VAL A 241 -2.86 -3.57 -8.77
N GLU A 242 -3.75 -4.43 -8.31
CA GLU A 242 -5.18 -4.40 -8.63
C GLU A 242 -5.98 -4.03 -7.38
N LEU A 243 -6.94 -3.13 -7.56
CA LEU A 243 -7.88 -2.73 -6.53
C LEU A 243 -9.28 -3.18 -6.97
N TYR A 244 -9.98 -3.81 -6.05
CA TYR A 244 -11.37 -4.20 -6.21
C TYR A 244 -12.20 -3.45 -5.18
N THR A 245 -13.19 -2.74 -5.67
CA THR A 245 -14.14 -2.02 -4.82
C THR A 245 -15.51 -2.69 -4.85
N ARG A 246 -16.30 -2.45 -3.85
CA ARG A 246 -17.72 -2.78 -3.81
C ARG A 246 -18.46 -1.60 -3.19
N ASN A 247 -19.49 -1.12 -3.86
CA ASN A 247 -20.16 0.12 -3.48
C ASN A 247 -19.16 1.28 -3.31
N LYS A 248 -18.14 1.34 -4.18
CA LYS A 248 -17.08 2.34 -4.19
C LYS A 248 -16.12 2.30 -2.97
N VAL A 249 -16.25 1.30 -2.09
CA VAL A 249 -15.33 1.05 -0.97
C VAL A 249 -14.34 -0.04 -1.36
N VAL A 250 -13.05 0.16 -1.08
CA VAL A 250 -12.01 -0.84 -1.35
C VAL A 250 -12.22 -2.06 -0.46
N GLN A 251 -12.29 -3.25 -1.06
CA GLN A 251 -12.42 -4.51 -0.34
C GLN A 251 -11.22 -5.43 -0.51
N ARG A 252 -10.50 -5.28 -1.63
CA ARG A 252 -9.34 -6.12 -1.92
C ARG A 252 -8.28 -5.33 -2.65
N VAL A 253 -7.03 -5.52 -2.25
CA VAL A 253 -5.86 -4.99 -2.97
C VAL A 253 -4.91 -6.14 -3.23
N LEU A 254 -4.64 -6.44 -4.49
CA LEU A 254 -3.81 -7.55 -4.93
C LEU A 254 -2.53 -7.01 -5.56
N ALA A 255 -1.41 -7.21 -4.91
CA ALA A 255 -0.09 -6.91 -5.47
C ALA A 255 0.54 -8.17 -6.06
N GLN A 256 1.08 -8.08 -7.25
CA GLN A 256 1.65 -9.19 -8.00
C GLN A 256 3.05 -8.87 -8.51
N ALA A 257 3.87 -9.90 -8.59
CA ALA A 257 5.27 -9.88 -8.96
C ALA A 257 6.12 -8.96 -8.08
N GLU A 258 6.97 -9.57 -7.26
CA GLU A 258 7.83 -8.88 -6.28
C GLU A 258 7.02 -8.04 -5.27
N ALA A 259 5.90 -8.61 -4.81
CA ALA A 259 5.00 -7.91 -3.91
C ALA A 259 5.66 -7.64 -2.56
N ARG A 260 5.48 -6.42 -2.06
CA ARG A 260 6.00 -5.97 -0.78
C ARG A 260 4.97 -5.11 -0.06
N ALA A 261 4.60 -5.53 1.15
CA ALA A 261 3.73 -4.76 2.04
C ALA A 261 4.50 -4.35 3.29
N THR A 262 4.36 -3.10 3.69
CA THR A 262 5.00 -2.55 4.90
C THR A 262 3.93 -1.88 5.74
N SER A 263 3.85 -2.19 7.01
CA SER A 263 2.98 -1.52 7.99
C SER A 263 3.69 -1.48 9.33
N GLN A 264 3.91 -0.28 9.88
CA GLN A 264 4.65 -0.10 11.12
C GLN A 264 5.98 -0.91 11.13
N ASP A 265 6.06 -1.91 12.01
CA ASP A 265 7.25 -2.74 12.20
C ASP A 265 7.19 -4.07 11.39
N LEU A 266 6.18 -4.28 10.54
CA LEU A 266 6.01 -5.51 9.77
C LEU A 266 6.28 -5.28 8.28
N LEU A 267 7.17 -6.09 7.72
CA LEU A 267 7.46 -6.17 6.29
C LEU A 267 7.08 -7.55 5.78
N LEU A 268 6.17 -7.62 4.82
CA LEU A 268 5.82 -8.84 4.07
C LEU A 268 6.41 -8.78 2.67
N THR A 269 7.00 -9.86 2.20
CA THR A 269 7.53 -10.00 0.83
C THR A 269 7.17 -11.36 0.25
N ALA A 270 6.74 -11.39 -1.01
CA ALA A 270 6.47 -12.59 -1.79
C ALA A 270 6.24 -12.23 -3.27
N ASP A 271 5.90 -13.20 -4.10
CA ASP A 271 5.46 -12.92 -5.48
C ASP A 271 4.07 -12.28 -5.49
N THR A 272 3.20 -12.69 -4.58
CA THR A 272 1.81 -12.18 -4.50
C THR A 272 1.42 -11.88 -3.05
N ILE A 273 0.81 -10.72 -2.84
CA ILE A 273 0.17 -10.31 -1.59
C ILE A 273 -1.26 -9.90 -1.89
N ASP A 274 -2.23 -10.59 -1.32
CA ASP A 274 -3.66 -10.32 -1.39
C ASP A 274 -4.14 -9.74 -0.06
N LEU A 275 -4.36 -8.44 -0.01
CA LEU A 275 -4.83 -7.71 1.15
C LEU A 275 -6.35 -7.62 1.13
N ARG A 276 -7.00 -8.07 2.19
CA ARG A 276 -8.44 -7.92 2.43
C ARG A 276 -8.68 -6.70 3.31
N VAL A 277 -9.56 -5.84 2.85
CA VAL A 277 -9.87 -4.56 3.47
C VAL A 277 -11.37 -4.51 3.78
N ASP A 278 -11.73 -4.03 4.94
CA ASP A 278 -13.10 -3.71 5.31
C ASP A 278 -13.11 -2.40 6.10
N ASN A 279 -14.06 -1.52 5.81
CA ASN A 279 -14.18 -0.20 6.43
C ASN A 279 -12.84 0.57 6.48
N ASN A 280 -12.11 0.56 5.34
CA ASN A 280 -10.81 1.19 5.16
C ASN A 280 -9.69 0.64 6.08
N LYS A 281 -9.90 -0.51 6.70
CA LYS A 281 -8.94 -1.18 7.57
C LYS A 281 -8.54 -2.53 6.98
N ALA A 282 -7.25 -2.83 6.97
CA ALA A 282 -6.76 -4.15 6.60
C ALA A 282 -7.20 -5.20 7.63
N GLN A 283 -7.86 -6.26 7.17
CA GLN A 283 -8.40 -7.34 7.99
C GLN A 283 -7.57 -8.61 7.90
N ALA A 284 -7.03 -8.90 6.72
CA ALA A 284 -6.20 -10.05 6.48
C ALA A 284 -5.26 -9.82 5.30
N ALA A 285 -4.12 -10.52 5.30
CA ALA A 285 -3.23 -10.61 4.15
C ALA A 285 -2.92 -12.08 3.86
N TYR A 286 -2.99 -12.48 2.60
CA TYR A 286 -2.56 -13.76 2.11
C TYR A 286 -1.33 -13.55 1.24
N VAL A 287 -0.29 -14.35 1.50
CA VAL A 287 1.05 -14.13 0.95
C VAL A 287 1.55 -15.44 0.36
N TRP A 288 1.85 -15.47 -0.94
CA TRP A 288 2.28 -16.70 -1.62
C TRP A 288 3.03 -16.41 -2.92
N GLY A 289 3.59 -17.46 -3.53
CA GLY A 289 4.23 -17.40 -4.85
C GLY A 289 5.21 -18.55 -5.07
N GLN A 290 6.02 -18.43 -6.11
CA GLN A 290 7.14 -19.35 -6.38
C GLN A 290 8.30 -19.09 -5.42
N SER A 291 8.59 -17.82 -5.15
CA SER A 291 9.51 -17.41 -4.09
C SER A 291 8.83 -17.56 -2.73
N ARG A 292 9.63 -17.94 -1.73
CA ARG A 292 9.11 -18.14 -0.38
C ARG A 292 8.58 -16.85 0.22
N ALA A 293 7.42 -16.93 0.82
CA ALA A 293 6.85 -15.84 1.59
C ALA A 293 7.72 -15.53 2.82
N ARG A 294 7.97 -14.26 3.10
CA ARG A 294 8.78 -13.79 4.23
C ARG A 294 8.06 -12.67 4.96
N ALA A 295 8.02 -12.76 6.29
CA ALA A 295 7.52 -11.74 7.20
C ALA A 295 8.62 -11.34 8.17
N VAL A 296 9.02 -10.08 8.15
CA VAL A 296 10.12 -9.55 8.97
C VAL A 296 9.59 -8.50 9.92
N SER A 297 9.92 -8.64 11.20
CA SER A 297 9.77 -7.62 12.23
C SER A 297 11.16 -7.30 12.83
N PRO A 298 11.34 -6.27 13.67
CA PRO A 298 12.63 -5.91 14.20
C PRO A 298 13.37 -7.04 14.95
N ASP A 299 12.61 -7.94 15.56
CA ASP A 299 13.12 -9.03 16.39
C ASP A 299 12.90 -10.42 15.80
N ARG A 300 12.23 -10.55 14.64
CA ARG A 300 11.86 -11.86 14.06
C ARG A 300 11.86 -11.85 12.54
N ASP A 301 12.17 -13.01 12.01
CA ASP A 301 12.14 -13.30 10.58
C ASP A 301 11.44 -14.65 10.37
N LEU A 302 10.26 -14.62 9.73
CA LEU A 302 9.46 -15.81 9.46
C LEU A 302 9.45 -16.07 7.96
N ILE A 303 9.81 -17.28 7.56
CA ILE A 303 9.87 -17.71 6.16
C ILE A 303 9.05 -19.00 5.99
N ALA A 304 8.21 -19.06 4.96
CA ALA A 304 7.43 -20.25 4.61
C ALA A 304 7.09 -20.24 3.10
N ASP A 305 6.48 -21.31 2.57
CA ASP A 305 6.04 -21.30 1.17
C ASP A 305 4.84 -20.37 0.98
N SER A 306 3.96 -20.26 1.99
CA SER A 306 2.86 -19.29 2.01
C SER A 306 2.50 -18.88 3.43
N MET A 307 1.82 -17.73 3.56
CA MET A 307 1.38 -17.21 4.85
C MET A 307 -0.04 -16.64 4.78
N ALA A 308 -0.76 -16.75 5.88
CA ALA A 308 -2.00 -16.04 6.13
C ALA A 308 -1.86 -15.21 7.40
N VAL A 309 -2.08 -13.92 7.29
CA VAL A 309 -1.99 -12.95 8.39
C VAL A 309 -3.40 -12.46 8.70
N ARG A 310 -3.84 -12.57 9.94
CA ARG A 310 -5.11 -12.03 10.42
C ARG A 310 -4.87 -10.81 11.27
N MET A 311 -5.51 -9.71 10.90
CA MET A 311 -5.33 -8.42 11.55
C MET A 311 -6.66 -7.64 11.65
N PRO A 312 -7.66 -8.16 12.38
CA PRO A 312 -8.93 -7.46 12.54
C PRO A 312 -8.67 -6.05 13.05
N ASP A 313 -9.34 -5.08 12.45
CA ASP A 313 -9.16 -3.64 12.75
C ASP A 313 -7.71 -3.16 12.68
N GLN A 314 -6.91 -3.73 11.76
CA GLN A 314 -5.47 -3.47 11.60
C GLN A 314 -4.63 -3.88 12.82
N GLN A 315 -5.16 -4.73 13.70
CA GLN A 315 -4.42 -5.27 14.84
C GLN A 315 -3.94 -6.69 14.55
N LEU A 316 -2.64 -6.90 14.47
CA LEU A 316 -2.06 -8.22 14.25
C LEU A 316 -2.50 -9.17 15.37
N ARG A 317 -3.19 -10.28 15.00
CA ARG A 317 -3.69 -11.29 15.93
C ARG A 317 -3.07 -12.65 15.70
N GLU A 318 -2.88 -13.01 14.45
CA GLU A 318 -2.41 -14.34 14.09
C GLU A 318 -1.63 -14.31 12.78
N VAL A 319 -0.52 -15.05 12.74
CA VAL A 319 0.19 -15.39 11.52
C VAL A 319 0.25 -16.91 11.42
N ARG A 320 -0.19 -17.44 10.28
CA ARG A 320 -0.08 -18.86 9.92
C ARG A 320 0.90 -19.00 8.78
N ALA A 321 1.96 -19.72 8.98
CA ALA A 321 2.98 -20.00 7.99
C ALA A 321 2.91 -21.48 7.58
N PHE A 322 2.77 -21.75 6.29
CA PHE A 322 2.52 -23.08 5.76
C PHE A 322 3.68 -23.58 4.93
N ARG A 323 4.03 -24.85 5.12
CA ARG A 323 5.08 -25.61 4.46
C ARG A 323 6.49 -25.07 4.73
N LYS A 324 7.32 -25.94 5.28
CA LYS A 324 8.73 -25.66 5.62
C LYS A 324 8.89 -24.32 6.36
N ALA A 325 8.01 -24.06 7.30
CA ALA A 325 8.00 -22.80 8.03
C ALA A 325 9.20 -22.73 8.98
N VAL A 326 9.84 -21.57 9.03
CA VAL A 326 10.98 -21.28 9.91
C VAL A 326 10.78 -19.88 10.48
N VAL A 327 10.73 -19.76 11.78
CA VAL A 327 10.87 -18.50 12.49
C VAL A 327 12.23 -18.41 13.13
N THR A 328 12.90 -17.27 12.96
CA THR A 328 14.21 -16.97 13.53
C THR A 328 14.08 -15.73 14.40
N THR A 329 14.60 -15.78 15.62
CA THR A 329 14.61 -14.65 16.54
C THR A 329 16.05 -14.28 16.88
N ILE A 330 16.29 -13.02 17.20
CA ILE A 330 17.57 -12.55 17.73
C ILE A 330 17.38 -12.44 19.24
N PRO A 331 18.17 -13.18 20.05
CA PRO A 331 18.09 -13.08 21.50
C PRO A 331 18.36 -11.65 21.98
N ASP A 332 17.76 -11.27 23.09
CA ASP A 332 18.08 -9.99 23.72
C ASP A 332 19.54 -9.97 24.16
N THR A 333 20.34 -9.11 23.56
CA THR A 333 21.77 -9.00 23.85
C THR A 333 22.08 -8.48 25.26
N ALA A 334 21.08 -7.94 25.96
CA ALA A 334 21.21 -7.58 27.37
C ALA A 334 21.24 -8.80 28.29
N THR A 335 20.62 -9.90 27.89
CA THR A 335 20.52 -11.13 28.67
C THR A 335 21.39 -12.25 28.13
N VAL A 336 21.72 -12.24 26.84
CA VAL A 336 22.49 -13.30 26.17
C VAL A 336 23.56 -12.68 25.28
N ARG A 337 24.84 -12.98 25.57
CA ARG A 337 26.01 -12.49 24.81
C ARG A 337 26.32 -13.34 23.57
N SER A 338 25.35 -13.81 22.86
CA SER A 338 25.58 -14.57 21.63
C SER A 338 24.93 -13.87 20.46
N GLY A 339 25.64 -13.66 19.37
CA GLY A 339 25.11 -13.18 18.10
C GLY A 339 24.31 -14.23 17.32
N ASP A 340 24.22 -15.46 17.84
CA ASP A 340 23.50 -16.56 17.23
C ASP A 340 22.00 -16.37 17.37
N LYS A 341 21.26 -16.77 16.34
CA LYS A 341 19.80 -16.66 16.32
C LYS A 341 19.12 -17.91 16.85
N ASP A 342 18.11 -17.73 17.65
CA ASP A 342 17.19 -18.81 17.96
C ASP A 342 16.27 -19.09 16.78
N TRP A 343 15.85 -20.34 16.64
CA TRP A 343 14.93 -20.70 15.57
C TRP A 343 13.96 -21.81 15.98
N LEU A 344 12.78 -21.76 15.37
CA LEU A 344 11.74 -22.79 15.43
C LEU A 344 11.35 -23.15 14.00
N LYS A 345 11.31 -24.44 13.67
CA LYS A 345 10.97 -24.98 12.35
C LYS A 345 9.83 -25.98 12.46
N GLY A 346 9.08 -26.15 11.38
CA GLY A 346 8.06 -27.16 11.24
C GLY A 346 7.36 -27.09 9.89
N ASP A 347 6.43 -28.02 9.65
CA ASP A 347 5.63 -27.99 8.43
C ASP A 347 4.68 -26.79 8.45
N THR A 348 4.14 -26.45 9.64
CA THR A 348 3.28 -25.28 9.83
C THR A 348 3.62 -24.60 11.15
N ILE A 349 3.72 -23.27 11.14
CA ILE A 349 3.89 -22.46 12.34
C ILE A 349 2.70 -21.50 12.48
N TYR A 350 2.13 -21.46 13.68
CA TYR A 350 1.11 -20.51 14.11
C TYR A 350 1.74 -19.56 15.12
N ALA A 351 1.61 -18.26 14.90
CA ALA A 351 2.05 -17.22 15.82
C ALA A 351 0.83 -16.41 16.27
N TYR A 352 0.59 -16.35 17.58
CA TYR A 352 -0.53 -15.65 18.19
C TYR A 352 -0.04 -14.40 18.91
N PHE A 353 -0.71 -13.28 18.67
CA PHE A 353 -0.35 -11.99 19.20
C PHE A 353 -1.43 -11.43 20.13
N ASP A 354 -1.00 -10.77 21.19
CA ASP A 354 -1.87 -10.01 22.08
C ASP A 354 -1.73 -8.51 21.82
N SER A 355 -2.84 -7.82 21.63
CA SER A 355 -2.86 -6.38 21.38
C SER A 355 -2.94 -5.53 22.66
N THR A 356 -3.17 -6.16 23.82
CA THR A 356 -3.45 -5.47 25.08
C THR A 356 -2.27 -5.43 26.04
N ALA A 357 -1.15 -6.10 25.71
CA ALA A 357 0.02 -6.10 26.57
C ALA A 357 0.71 -4.72 26.60
N ARG A 358 0.34 -3.90 27.57
CA ARG A 358 1.16 -2.77 28.00
C ARG A 358 2.49 -3.36 28.49
N ARG A 359 3.61 -3.06 27.83
CA ARG A 359 4.92 -3.27 28.45
C ARG A 359 4.93 -2.51 29.77
N LYS A 360 4.79 -3.21 30.89
CA LYS A 360 5.18 -2.66 32.17
C LYS A 360 6.68 -2.42 32.07
N SER A 361 7.11 -1.17 32.02
CA SER A 361 8.51 -0.82 32.03
C SER A 361 9.11 -1.45 33.31
N VAL A 362 10.13 -2.28 33.15
CA VAL A 362 10.90 -2.94 34.23
C VAL A 362 11.65 -1.91 35.12
N ARG A 363 11.31 -0.65 35.06
CA ARG A 363 11.97 0.42 35.82
C ARG A 363 11.36 0.70 37.19
N ALA A 364 10.41 -0.10 37.66
CA ALA A 364 9.69 0.11 38.93
C ALA A 364 9.96 -0.94 40.03
N VAL A 365 11.06 -1.70 39.95
CA VAL A 365 11.37 -2.74 40.97
C VAL A 365 12.74 -2.54 41.65
N ILE A 366 13.42 -1.43 41.44
CA ILE A 366 14.66 -1.16 42.17
C ILE A 366 14.52 0.14 42.94
N ASP A 367 13.57 0.25 43.86
CA ASP A 367 13.59 1.20 45.01
C ASP A 367 12.41 0.89 45.92
N ALA A 368 12.58 -0.12 46.78
CA ALA A 368 11.85 -0.22 48.03
C ALA A 368 12.84 -0.68 49.10
N PRO A 369 13.27 0.20 50.00
CA PRO A 369 14.02 -0.22 51.16
C PRO A 369 13.10 -0.96 52.12
N ALA A 370 13.53 -2.12 52.57
CA ALA A 370 12.96 -2.84 53.68
C ALA A 370 13.02 -1.97 54.95
N ALA A 371 11.87 -1.55 55.48
CA ALA A 371 11.77 -1.06 56.83
C ALA A 371 10.61 -1.73 57.54
N ALA A 372 10.96 -2.32 58.65
CA ALA A 372 10.21 -3.20 59.51
C ALA A 372 8.96 -2.55 60.15
N ALA A 373 8.03 -3.44 60.50
CA ALA A 373 6.84 -3.22 61.26
C ALA A 373 7.07 -2.62 62.63
N VAL A 374 6.24 -1.65 63.03
CA VAL A 374 5.72 -1.53 64.42
C VAL A 374 4.33 -0.88 64.37
N ALA A 375 3.41 -1.57 65.02
CA ALA A 375 2.02 -1.16 65.23
C ALA A 375 1.89 -0.04 66.24
N SER A 376 0.93 0.89 66.06
CA SER A 376 0.05 1.29 67.17
C SER A 376 -1.18 2.11 66.68
N LYS A 377 -2.26 1.85 67.35
CA LYS A 377 -3.61 2.41 67.24
C LYS A 377 -3.66 3.89 67.60
N ALA A 378 -4.50 4.66 66.95
CA ALA A 378 -5.55 5.50 67.57
C ALA A 378 -6.36 6.30 66.53
N ALA A 379 -7.66 6.26 66.66
CA ALA A 379 -8.69 6.99 65.91
C ALA A 379 -9.06 8.33 66.61
N PRO A 380 -10.16 9.03 66.25
CA PRO A 380 -10.22 10.09 65.24
C PRO A 380 -10.64 11.47 65.83
N ARG A 381 -10.51 12.56 65.10
CA ARG A 381 -11.31 13.78 65.42
C ARG A 381 -11.64 14.58 64.13
N LYS A 382 -12.91 14.94 64.11
CA LYS A 382 -13.64 15.85 63.24
C LYS A 382 -13.20 17.30 63.34
N ALA A 383 -13.32 18.11 62.33
CA ALA A 383 -14.19 19.25 62.17
C ALA A 383 -13.87 20.14 60.93
N LYS A 384 -14.91 20.50 60.25
CA LYS A 384 -15.11 21.64 59.33
C LYS A 384 -15.20 22.99 60.14
N PRO A 385 -15.33 24.22 59.55
CA PRO A 385 -15.73 24.61 58.17
C PRO A 385 -15.03 25.87 57.57
N LYS A 386 -15.48 26.23 56.37
CA LYS A 386 -15.42 27.50 55.60
C LYS A 386 -15.76 28.81 56.39
N PRO A 387 -15.53 30.08 55.88
CA PRO A 387 -15.91 30.58 54.56
C PRO A 387 -15.03 31.71 53.93
N ALA A 388 -15.20 31.93 52.62
CA ALA A 388 -15.65 33.11 51.87
C ALA A 388 -14.80 34.38 51.66
N ASP A 389 -14.84 34.82 50.39
CA ASP A 389 -14.88 36.17 49.79
C ASP A 389 -13.58 36.98 49.66
N THR A 390 -13.21 37.50 48.53
CA THR A 390 -13.75 38.54 47.67
C THR A 390 -12.68 39.06 46.69
N LEU A 391 -13.03 39.14 45.41
CA LEU A 391 -12.77 40.16 44.38
C LEU A 391 -11.46 40.98 44.32
N VAL A 392 -11.01 41.11 43.07
CA VAL A 392 -10.61 42.31 42.31
C VAL A 392 -9.32 42.14 41.49
N THR A 393 -9.48 42.17 40.16
CA THR A 393 -8.52 42.54 39.12
C THR A 393 -8.13 44.04 39.22
N PRO A 394 -7.17 44.61 38.47
CA PRO A 394 -6.47 44.20 37.24
C PRO A 394 -4.98 44.66 37.08
N ALA A 395 -4.41 44.22 35.98
CA ALA A 395 -3.50 44.94 35.06
C ALA A 395 -1.97 44.95 35.24
N VAL A 396 -1.33 44.43 34.20
CA VAL A 396 -0.30 45.04 33.31
C VAL A 396 1.18 44.89 33.67
N VAL A 397 1.90 44.39 32.64
CA VAL A 397 3.25 44.68 32.13
C VAL A 397 4.42 43.77 32.51
N ALA A 398 4.77 43.01 31.51
CA ALA A 398 6.06 42.85 30.86
C ALA A 398 7.26 42.19 31.54
N ALA A 399 7.76 41.31 30.75
CA ALA A 399 9.14 41.05 30.35
C ALA A 399 9.89 39.89 31.00
N ARG A 400 10.20 38.96 30.11
CA ARG A 400 11.44 38.19 29.97
C ARG A 400 11.87 37.28 31.12
N ASP A 401 11.83 35.98 30.94
CA ASP A 401 13.04 35.28 30.57
C ASP A 401 12.77 33.82 30.15
N SER A 402 13.61 33.38 29.31
CA SER A 402 13.69 32.12 28.57
C SER A 402 13.84 30.88 29.45
N THR A 403 13.50 29.75 28.82
CA THR A 403 14.00 28.40 29.06
C THR A 403 13.29 27.56 30.12
N ARG A 404 12.29 26.83 29.65
CA ARG A 404 12.14 25.38 29.74
C ARG A 404 10.82 24.99 29.08
N ARG A 405 10.90 24.67 27.76
CA ARG A 405 9.87 23.87 27.14
C ARG A 405 9.99 22.44 27.68
N ASP A 406 9.24 22.15 28.69
CA ASP A 406 8.84 20.78 28.98
C ASP A 406 7.84 20.39 27.89
N SER A 407 8.37 19.89 26.78
CA SER A 407 7.57 19.20 25.79
C SER A 407 7.20 17.84 26.39
N THR A 408 6.11 17.79 27.09
CA THR A 408 5.36 16.55 27.25
C THR A 408 4.85 16.17 25.87
N VAL A 409 5.72 15.55 25.07
CA VAL A 409 5.31 14.71 23.96
C VAL A 409 4.45 13.63 24.60
N ALA A 410 3.14 13.77 24.47
CA ALA A 410 2.22 12.69 24.72
C ALA A 410 2.65 11.55 23.79
N ASP A 411 3.33 10.57 24.37
CA ASP A 411 3.69 9.31 23.74
C ASP A 411 2.39 8.59 23.39
N THR A 412 1.83 8.91 22.21
CA THR A 412 0.87 8.06 21.52
C THR A 412 1.63 6.84 20.97
N ALA A 413 2.32 6.14 21.86
CA ALA A 413 2.87 4.83 21.60
C ALA A 413 1.68 3.87 21.41
N GLY A 414 1.23 3.74 20.17
CA GLY A 414 0.30 2.70 19.77
C GLY A 414 0.82 1.37 20.30
N THR A 415 -0.02 0.65 21.02
CA THR A 415 0.30 -0.63 21.65
C THR A 415 0.85 -1.60 20.59
N LYS A 416 2.15 -1.88 20.62
CA LYS A 416 2.77 -2.83 19.69
C LYS A 416 2.23 -4.22 19.96
N PRO A 417 1.85 -5.00 18.93
CA PRO A 417 1.40 -6.36 19.13
C PRO A 417 2.54 -7.19 19.73
N GLN A 418 2.28 -7.84 20.86
CA GLN A 418 3.25 -8.70 21.53
C GLN A 418 2.96 -10.15 21.15
N LEU A 419 4.00 -10.90 20.74
CA LEU A 419 3.87 -12.33 20.51
C LEU A 419 3.60 -13.03 21.86
N ARG A 420 2.50 -13.79 21.92
CA ARG A 420 2.08 -14.56 23.08
C ARG A 420 2.51 -16.02 22.97
N GLU A 421 2.34 -16.61 21.79
CA GLU A 421 2.50 -18.04 21.64
C GLU A 421 2.90 -18.40 20.21
N LEU A 422 3.81 -19.40 20.09
CA LEU A 422 4.21 -20.02 18.83
C LEU A 422 3.90 -21.51 18.89
N HIS A 423 3.20 -22.03 17.89
CA HIS A 423 2.98 -23.46 17.74
C HIS A 423 3.60 -23.93 16.43
N SER A 424 4.58 -24.81 16.52
CA SER A 424 5.12 -25.53 15.37
C SER A 424 4.50 -26.92 15.32
N LYS A 425 4.00 -27.33 14.15
CA LYS A 425 3.36 -28.63 13.91
C LYS A 425 3.98 -29.32 12.71
N GLY A 426 4.19 -30.62 12.82
CA GLY A 426 4.78 -31.47 11.81
C GLY A 426 6.30 -31.30 11.72
N HIS A 427 7.07 -32.35 12.02
CA HIS A 427 8.54 -32.35 12.04
C HIS A 427 9.12 -31.14 12.79
N ALA A 428 8.49 -30.82 13.93
CA ALA A 428 8.86 -29.63 14.70
C ALA A 428 10.26 -29.76 15.27
N SER A 429 11.07 -28.72 15.16
CA SER A 429 12.40 -28.65 15.76
C SER A 429 12.70 -27.22 16.19
N ALA A 430 13.45 -27.07 17.28
CA ALA A 430 13.82 -25.77 17.83
C ALA A 430 15.27 -25.76 18.29
N ARG A 431 15.90 -24.61 18.19
CA ARG A 431 17.15 -24.26 18.86
C ARG A 431 16.91 -22.97 19.61
N TYR A 432 17.19 -22.95 20.88
CA TYR A 432 17.08 -21.75 21.68
C TYR A 432 18.21 -21.68 22.73
N GLN A 433 18.56 -20.46 23.07
CA GLN A 433 19.59 -20.16 24.05
C GLN A 433 18.93 -19.95 25.41
N ILE A 434 19.59 -20.45 26.46
CA ILE A 434 19.16 -20.30 27.84
C ILE A 434 20.19 -19.44 28.54
N ALA A 435 19.77 -18.29 29.08
CA ALA A 435 20.66 -17.41 29.83
C ALA A 435 21.20 -18.12 31.08
N ALA A 436 22.46 -17.89 31.42
CA ALA A 436 23.08 -18.43 32.63
C ALA A 436 22.35 -17.86 33.87
N GLN A 437 22.02 -18.73 34.82
CA GLN A 437 21.48 -18.32 36.11
C GLN A 437 22.57 -17.61 36.93
N GLY A 438 22.32 -16.37 37.35
CA GLY A 438 23.23 -15.66 38.27
C GLY A 438 23.94 -14.43 37.71
N GLY A 439 23.56 -13.91 36.54
CA GLY A 439 24.09 -12.62 36.03
C GLY A 439 25.56 -12.62 35.61
N SER A 440 26.20 -13.77 35.54
CA SER A 440 27.57 -13.91 35.01
C SER A 440 27.57 -13.77 33.49
N PRO A 441 28.61 -13.11 32.91
CA PRO A 441 28.73 -12.92 31.47
C PRO A 441 29.19 -14.19 30.74
N GLU A 442 28.70 -15.33 31.13
CA GLU A 442 29.05 -16.62 30.51
C GLU A 442 28.26 -16.84 29.21
N LYS A 443 28.86 -17.67 28.32
CA LYS A 443 28.17 -18.09 27.09
C LYS A 443 26.83 -18.77 27.46
N PRO A 444 25.74 -18.54 26.73
CA PRO A 444 24.44 -19.17 27.03
C PRO A 444 24.52 -20.69 26.78
N ALA A 445 23.78 -21.44 27.55
CA ALA A 445 23.49 -22.84 27.24
C ALA A 445 22.62 -22.92 25.99
N ILE A 446 22.77 -23.99 25.22
CA ILE A 446 22.03 -24.20 23.98
C ILE A 446 21.13 -25.44 24.13
N ASN A 447 19.87 -25.31 23.84
CA ASN A 447 18.92 -26.41 23.77
C ASN A 447 18.51 -26.67 22.32
N TYR A 448 18.62 -27.93 21.89
CA TYR A 448 18.05 -28.44 20.65
C TYR A 448 16.91 -29.37 21.01
N SER A 449 15.73 -29.12 20.45
CA SER A 449 14.53 -29.91 20.70
C SER A 449 13.90 -30.33 19.39
N ARG A 450 13.30 -31.53 19.38
CA ARG A 450 12.56 -32.10 18.25
C ARG A 450 11.35 -32.86 18.76
N GLY A 451 10.26 -32.83 17.98
CA GLY A 451 9.01 -33.54 18.25
C GLY A 451 8.03 -33.34 17.12
N ASP A 452 6.81 -33.89 17.26
CA ASP A 452 5.76 -33.66 16.27
C ASP A 452 5.12 -32.27 16.45
N ARG A 453 5.11 -31.77 17.68
CA ARG A 453 4.62 -30.43 18.03
C ARG A 453 5.54 -29.77 19.05
N ILE A 454 5.83 -28.50 18.84
CA ILE A 454 6.51 -27.64 19.80
C ILE A 454 5.67 -26.40 20.03
N THR A 455 5.32 -26.14 21.28
CA THR A 455 4.60 -24.95 21.73
C THR A 455 5.55 -24.09 22.56
N VAL A 456 5.72 -22.83 22.16
CA VAL A 456 6.54 -21.83 22.87
C VAL A 456 5.59 -20.75 23.37
N THR A 457 5.49 -20.60 24.69
CA THR A 457 4.73 -19.53 25.34
C THR A 457 5.67 -18.42 25.74
N MET A 458 5.28 -17.20 25.48
CA MET A 458 6.04 -15.99 25.76
C MET A 458 5.35 -15.12 26.80
N ASP A 459 6.14 -14.45 27.62
CA ASP A 459 5.70 -13.40 28.55
C ASP A 459 6.35 -12.05 28.23
N SER A 460 6.25 -11.10 29.15
CA SER A 460 6.80 -9.75 29.00
C SER A 460 8.34 -9.72 28.98
N VAL A 461 9.00 -10.79 29.42
CA VAL A 461 10.47 -10.89 29.56
C VAL A 461 11.07 -11.73 28.42
N GLY A 462 10.30 -12.69 27.87
CA GLY A 462 10.78 -13.56 26.80
C GLY A 462 10.07 -14.90 26.75
N VAL A 463 10.82 -16.00 26.49
CA VAL A 463 10.27 -17.37 26.50
C VAL A 463 10.02 -17.79 27.94
N SER A 464 8.73 -18.05 28.29
CA SER A 464 8.34 -18.51 29.62
C SER A 464 8.20 -20.03 29.71
N LYS A 465 7.76 -20.69 28.62
CA LYS A 465 7.56 -22.14 28.57
C LYS A 465 7.81 -22.69 27.18
N VAL A 466 8.49 -23.82 27.11
CA VAL A 466 8.58 -24.66 25.90
C VAL A 466 8.02 -26.03 26.22
N GLN A 467 7.03 -26.47 25.44
CA GLN A 467 6.40 -27.77 25.56
C GLN A 467 6.60 -28.54 24.24
N ILE A 468 6.99 -29.79 24.35
CA ILE A 468 7.23 -30.67 23.21
C ILE A 468 6.33 -31.88 23.38
N ASP A 469 5.49 -32.13 22.39
CA ASP A 469 4.54 -33.23 22.39
C ASP A 469 4.90 -34.18 21.26
N ASP A 470 4.73 -35.47 21.53
CA ASP A 470 4.88 -36.61 20.63
C ASP A 470 6.32 -36.72 20.05
N HIS A 471 6.93 -37.89 20.24
CA HIS A 471 8.28 -38.24 19.81
C HIS A 471 9.35 -37.22 20.25
N ALA A 472 9.22 -36.71 21.48
CA ALA A 472 10.07 -35.67 22.02
C ALA A 472 11.52 -36.13 22.21
N VAL A 473 12.46 -35.41 21.63
CA VAL A 473 13.92 -35.59 21.82
C VAL A 473 14.56 -34.24 22.09
N GLY A 474 15.41 -34.16 23.10
CA GLY A 474 16.14 -32.94 23.45
C GLY A 474 17.62 -33.19 23.64
N LEU A 475 18.43 -32.21 23.27
CA LEU A 475 19.87 -32.18 23.55
C LEU A 475 20.18 -30.83 24.21
N TYR A 476 20.73 -30.88 25.43
CA TYR A 476 21.15 -29.72 26.18
C TYR A 476 22.68 -29.65 26.18
N LEU A 477 23.22 -28.51 25.74
CA LEU A 477 24.66 -28.25 25.72
C LEU A 477 24.97 -27.16 26.75
N GLU A 478 25.71 -27.53 27.79
CA GLU A 478 26.18 -26.57 28.76
C GLU A 478 27.35 -25.73 28.20
N PRO A 479 27.44 -24.46 28.57
CA PRO A 479 28.59 -23.66 28.20
C PRO A 479 29.86 -24.21 28.86
N THR A 480 30.90 -24.41 28.08
CA THR A 480 32.22 -24.77 28.62
C THR A 480 32.72 -23.58 29.45
N ARG A 481 32.96 -23.80 30.75
CA ARG A 481 33.69 -22.83 31.55
C ARG A 481 35.14 -22.81 31.03
N ASP A 482 35.62 -21.66 30.58
CA ASP A 482 37.04 -21.48 30.29
C ASP A 482 37.79 -21.68 31.59
N SER A 483 38.37 -22.86 31.79
CA SER A 483 39.19 -23.21 32.93
C SER A 483 40.60 -22.60 32.83
N SER A 484 40.72 -21.35 32.39
CA SER A 484 41.98 -20.61 32.34
C SER A 484 42.23 -19.72 33.56
N ALA A 485 41.61 -20.03 34.70
CA ALA A 485 42.06 -19.51 35.98
C ALA A 485 42.79 -20.63 36.72
N VAL A 486 44.03 -20.91 36.35
CA VAL A 486 44.96 -21.67 37.20
C VAL A 486 45.24 -20.79 38.43
N PRO A 487 44.94 -21.23 39.67
CA PRO A 487 45.40 -20.52 40.84
C PRO A 487 46.91 -20.62 40.88
N ALA A 488 47.62 -19.50 40.98
CA ALA A 488 49.05 -19.47 41.28
C ALA A 488 49.26 -20.09 42.64
N ALA A 489 49.57 -21.37 42.69
CA ALA A 489 50.06 -22.03 43.86
C ALA A 489 51.59 -21.72 43.98
N ASN A 490 51.89 -20.92 44.95
CA ASN A 490 53.23 -20.77 45.48
C ASN A 490 53.74 -22.15 45.97
N GLU A 491 54.56 -22.83 45.22
CA GLU A 491 55.33 -23.96 45.73
C GLU A 491 56.79 -23.78 45.43
N LYS A 492 57.62 -23.77 46.51
CA LYS A 492 59.05 -23.69 46.57
C LYS A 492 59.68 -24.85 45.83
N ILE A 493 60.63 -24.53 44.97
CA ILE A 493 61.50 -25.46 44.30
C ILE A 493 62.58 -25.97 45.29
N PRO A 494 62.84 -27.27 45.39
CA PRO A 494 64.17 -27.75 45.77
C PRO A 494 65.04 -28.09 44.54
N ASP A 495 66.24 -27.59 44.58
CA ASP A 495 67.36 -27.78 43.68
C ASP A 495 67.74 -29.27 43.56
N GLY A 496 68.03 -29.74 42.36
CA GLY A 496 68.56 -31.10 42.13
C GLY A 496 68.86 -31.35 40.65
N SER A 497 70.09 -31.05 40.30
CA SER A 497 70.72 -31.35 39.02
C SER A 497 70.66 -32.83 38.63
N GLU A 498 70.23 -33.17 37.39
CA GLU A 498 70.88 -34.26 36.65
C GLU A 498 70.66 -34.18 35.13
N LYS A 499 71.70 -34.71 34.43
CA LYS A 499 72.06 -34.55 33.04
C LYS A 499 71.13 -35.06 31.96
N VAL A 500 71.25 -34.35 30.84
CA VAL A 500 70.83 -34.63 29.45
C VAL A 500 71.30 -36.03 28.95
N PRO A 501 70.60 -36.71 28.05
CA PRO A 501 71.11 -36.76 26.69
C PRO A 501 70.12 -36.39 25.57
N THR A 502 70.66 -35.71 24.59
CA THR A 502 70.23 -35.38 23.24
C THR A 502 69.84 -36.61 22.44
N ALA A 503 68.76 -36.54 21.71
CA ALA A 503 68.61 -37.11 20.34
C ALA A 503 67.34 -36.68 19.63
N GLY A 504 67.51 -36.19 18.43
CA GLY A 504 66.64 -36.52 17.28
C GLY A 504 65.51 -35.60 16.87
N THR A 505 65.83 -34.61 16.09
CA THR A 505 64.83 -33.91 15.19
C THR A 505 64.35 -34.86 14.09
N PRO A 506 63.09 -34.92 13.77
CA PRO A 506 62.66 -35.20 12.41
C PRO A 506 61.94 -34.05 11.76
N ALA A 507 62.18 -33.98 10.46
CA ALA A 507 61.84 -32.97 9.49
C ALA A 507 60.34 -32.73 9.26
N ALA A 508 60.03 -31.50 8.86
CA ALA A 508 58.74 -31.07 8.37
C ALA A 508 58.37 -31.69 7.00
N PRO A 509 57.11 -31.97 6.72
CA PRO A 509 56.70 -32.29 5.36
C PRO A 509 56.22 -31.03 4.62
N THR A 510 56.75 -30.93 3.40
CA THR A 510 56.49 -29.95 2.35
C THR A 510 55.07 -30.00 1.83
N THR A 511 54.44 -28.84 1.66
CA THR A 511 53.22 -28.59 0.92
C THR A 511 53.44 -28.60 -0.58
N PRO A 512 52.56 -29.17 -1.40
CA PRO A 512 52.56 -28.94 -2.86
C PRO A 512 51.57 -27.82 -3.25
N SER A 513 52.08 -26.93 -4.10
CA SER A 513 51.39 -25.84 -4.79
C SER A 513 50.38 -26.35 -5.84
N PRO A 514 49.24 -25.73 -6.05
CA PRO A 514 48.31 -26.14 -7.11
C PRO A 514 48.65 -25.48 -8.46
N ARG A 515 48.68 -26.33 -9.44
CA ARG A 515 48.91 -26.10 -10.87
C ARG A 515 47.66 -25.51 -11.53
N ALA A 516 47.84 -24.47 -12.34
CA ALA A 516 46.84 -23.87 -13.23
C ALA A 516 46.24 -24.88 -14.21
N ALA A 517 44.93 -24.86 -14.36
CA ALA A 517 44.20 -25.57 -15.41
C ALA A 517 43.44 -24.61 -16.32
N ALA A 518 43.56 -24.93 -17.60
CA ALA A 518 43.20 -24.17 -18.77
C ALA A 518 41.68 -24.04 -19.02
N LYS A 519 41.30 -22.95 -19.71
CA LYS A 519 39.99 -22.73 -20.36
C LYS A 519 39.74 -23.69 -21.51
N PRO A 520 38.49 -24.09 -21.75
CA PRO A 520 38.05 -24.43 -23.10
C PRO A 520 37.11 -23.38 -23.68
N SER A 521 37.45 -22.92 -24.89
CA SER A 521 36.61 -22.21 -25.84
C SER A 521 35.50 -23.10 -26.33
N ALA A 522 34.26 -22.62 -26.39
CA ALA A 522 33.19 -23.24 -27.17
C ALA A 522 32.56 -22.22 -28.13
N LYS A 523 32.54 -22.65 -29.36
CA LYS A 523 32.01 -22.03 -30.58
C LYS A 523 30.49 -21.79 -30.49
N VAL A 524 30.08 -20.63 -30.97
CA VAL A 524 28.70 -20.25 -31.35
C VAL A 524 28.36 -20.81 -32.75
N PRO A 525 27.17 -21.34 -33.00
CA PRO A 525 26.61 -21.39 -34.34
C PRO A 525 25.56 -20.30 -34.53
N ARG A 526 25.79 -19.50 -35.57
CA ARG A 526 24.77 -18.61 -36.18
C ARG A 526 23.75 -19.45 -36.92
N THR A 527 22.48 -19.14 -36.77
CA THR A 527 21.46 -19.46 -37.78
C THR A 527 20.60 -18.21 -38.03
N THR A 528 20.53 -17.89 -39.30
CA THR A 528 19.81 -16.80 -39.97
C THR A 528 18.29 -17.06 -40.06
N PRO A 529 17.46 -16.00 -40.21
CA PRO A 529 16.01 -16.11 -40.18
C PRO A 529 15.42 -16.36 -41.57
N GLY A 530 14.38 -17.19 -41.61
CA GLY A 530 13.48 -17.33 -42.75
C GLY A 530 12.13 -16.68 -42.47
N ARG A 531 11.70 -15.86 -43.43
CA ARG A 531 10.34 -15.35 -43.62
C ARG A 531 9.57 -16.37 -44.50
N PRO A 532 8.24 -16.41 -44.58
CA PRO A 532 7.34 -15.29 -44.92
C PRO A 532 6.45 -14.79 -43.79
#